data_f234c21f63ce40333529735f77e58f10
#
_entry.id   f234c21f63ce40333529735f77e58f10
#
_cell.length_a   1.000
_cell.length_b   1.000
_cell.length_c   1.000
_cell.angle_alpha   90.00
_cell.angle_beta   90.00
_cell.angle_gamma   90.00
#
_symmetry.space_group_name_H-M   'P 1'
#
loop_
_entity.id
_entity.type
_entity.pdbx_description
1 polymer ?
#
loop_
_entity_poly.entity_id
_entity_poly.type
_entity_poly.pdbx_seq_one_letter_code
_entity_poly.pdbx_strand_id
1 'polypeptide(L)'
;MVLPPTILICEDEEPLRELVRAALGNGYRFAEAVDGREALQLARELQPDLIVLDVMLPGTSGLDVLSTLREDPATGRIPVVVITAWTHAQQEVLDAGAQRFVSKPFDPDALKAIVDELLGAP
;
A
#
# COMPACT_ATOMS: atom_id res chain seq x y z
N MET A 1 3.07 -13.91 -22.41
CA MET A 1 1.91 -13.32 -21.72
C MET A 1 2.38 -12.55 -20.49
N VAL A 2 1.98 -11.31 -20.38
CA VAL A 2 2.34 -10.48 -19.22
C VAL A 2 1.30 -10.68 -18.13
N LEU A 3 1.74 -11.01 -16.92
CA LEU A 3 0.84 -11.12 -15.78
C LEU A 3 0.42 -9.74 -15.30
N PRO A 4 -0.82 -9.59 -14.79
CA PRO A 4 -1.23 -8.32 -14.18
C PRO A 4 -0.32 -7.98 -13.00
N PRO A 5 -0.08 -6.69 -12.75
CA PRO A 5 0.68 -6.28 -11.57
C PRO A 5 0.01 -6.76 -10.27
N THR A 6 0.83 -7.06 -9.27
CA THR A 6 0.37 -7.48 -7.96
C THR A 6 0.40 -6.31 -6.99
N ILE A 7 -0.71 -6.09 -6.29
CA ILE A 7 -0.83 -5.06 -5.27
C ILE A 7 -1.02 -5.73 -3.91
N LEU A 8 -0.17 -5.39 -2.95
CA LEU A 8 -0.32 -5.84 -1.59
C LEU A 8 -1.10 -4.78 -0.80
N ILE A 9 -2.23 -5.19 -0.24
CA ILE A 9 -3.09 -4.31 0.55
C ILE A 9 -2.88 -4.62 2.03
N CYS A 10 -2.34 -3.66 2.78
CA CYS A 10 -2.05 -3.79 4.20
C CYS A 10 -3.07 -2.98 4.99
N GLU A 11 -4.10 -3.65 5.47
CA GLU A 11 -5.25 -3.05 6.15
C GLU A 11 -5.91 -4.12 7.01
N ASP A 12 -6.17 -3.82 8.28
CA ASP A 12 -6.72 -4.82 9.21
C ASP A 12 -8.24 -5.01 9.06
N GLU A 13 -8.96 -4.06 8.48
CA GLU A 13 -10.41 -4.14 8.34
C GLU A 13 -10.80 -4.69 6.98
N GLU A 14 -11.49 -5.83 6.96
CA GLU A 14 -11.88 -6.46 5.70
C GLU A 14 -12.75 -5.57 4.80
N PRO A 15 -13.75 -4.82 5.32
CA PRO A 15 -14.53 -3.95 4.46
C PRO A 15 -13.70 -2.91 3.73
N LEU A 16 -12.64 -2.40 4.35
CA LEU A 16 -11.75 -1.44 3.71
C LEU A 16 -10.88 -2.10 2.64
N ARG A 17 -10.42 -3.35 2.89
CA ARG A 17 -9.70 -4.08 1.85
C ARG A 17 -10.59 -4.30 0.63
N GLU A 18 -11.86 -4.66 0.85
CA GLU A 18 -12.82 -4.82 -0.26
C GLU A 18 -12.99 -3.52 -1.04
N LEU A 19 -13.10 -2.39 -0.35
CA LEU A 19 -13.22 -1.10 -1.01
C LEU A 19 -12.01 -0.78 -1.88
N VAL A 20 -10.82 -1.08 -1.39
CA VAL A 20 -9.59 -0.86 -2.16
C VAL A 20 -9.60 -1.74 -3.41
N ARG A 21 -9.91 -3.03 -3.27
CA ARG A 21 -9.97 -3.93 -4.43
C ARG A 21 -11.00 -3.45 -5.45
N ALA A 22 -12.18 -3.06 -4.97
CA ALA A 22 -13.23 -2.56 -5.86
C ALA A 22 -12.81 -1.28 -6.57
N ALA A 23 -12.15 -0.37 -5.85
CA ALA A 23 -11.67 0.88 -6.43
C ALA A 23 -10.65 0.65 -7.53
N LEU A 24 -9.74 -0.30 -7.33
CA LEU A 24 -8.66 -0.55 -8.28
C LEU A 24 -9.08 -1.42 -9.46
N GLY A 25 -10.14 -2.20 -9.29
CA GLY A 25 -10.74 -2.95 -10.40
C GLY A 25 -10.03 -4.25 -10.74
N ASN A 26 -10.31 -4.77 -11.93
CA ASN A 26 -9.93 -6.11 -12.33
C ASN A 26 -8.55 -6.22 -13.02
N GLY A 27 -7.85 -5.11 -13.17
CA GLY A 27 -6.57 -5.08 -13.87
C GLY A 27 -5.38 -5.52 -13.03
N TYR A 28 -5.60 -5.92 -11.78
CA TYR A 28 -4.54 -6.22 -10.83
C TYR A 28 -4.77 -7.54 -10.12
N ARG A 29 -3.67 -8.15 -9.65
CA ARG A 29 -3.74 -9.25 -8.70
C ARG A 29 -3.55 -8.66 -7.30
N PHE A 30 -4.25 -9.22 -6.31
CA PHE A 30 -4.21 -8.70 -4.95
C PHE A 30 -3.71 -9.73 -3.95
N ALA A 31 -2.90 -9.27 -3.00
CA ALA A 31 -2.58 -9.99 -1.78
C ALA A 31 -2.94 -9.08 -0.62
N GLU A 32 -3.19 -9.65 0.56
CA GLU A 32 -3.68 -8.89 1.70
C GLU A 32 -2.89 -9.24 2.96
N ALA A 33 -2.56 -8.21 3.73
CA ALA A 33 -1.92 -8.32 5.03
C ALA A 33 -2.77 -7.59 6.06
N VAL A 34 -2.89 -8.14 7.26
CA VAL A 34 -3.78 -7.60 8.29
C VAL A 34 -3.02 -6.90 9.41
N ASP A 35 -1.70 -7.02 9.44
CA ASP A 35 -0.86 -6.36 10.43
C ASP A 35 0.52 -6.05 9.83
N GLY A 36 1.34 -5.32 10.59
CA GLY A 36 2.64 -4.88 10.09
C GLY A 36 3.62 -6.02 9.83
N ARG A 37 3.58 -7.06 10.66
CA ARG A 37 4.46 -8.21 10.49
C ARG A 37 4.15 -8.95 9.19
N GLU A 38 2.87 -9.22 8.96
CA GLU A 38 2.43 -9.89 7.75
C GLU A 38 2.73 -9.04 6.51
N ALA A 39 2.57 -7.71 6.63
CA ALA A 39 2.90 -6.79 5.55
C ALA A 39 4.37 -6.93 5.13
N LEU A 40 5.28 -6.94 6.09
CA LEU A 40 6.71 -7.08 5.80
C LEU A 40 7.03 -8.44 5.22
N GLN A 41 6.44 -9.49 5.78
CA GLN A 41 6.66 -10.85 5.29
C GLN A 41 6.21 -11.01 3.85
N LEU A 42 4.97 -10.59 3.55
CA LEU A 42 4.41 -10.74 2.20
C LEU A 42 5.12 -9.84 1.18
N ALA A 43 5.55 -8.64 1.59
CA ALA A 43 6.30 -7.77 0.69
C ALA A 43 7.60 -8.45 0.24
N ARG A 44 8.31 -9.12 1.15
CA ARG A 44 9.54 -9.83 0.79
C ARG A 44 9.27 -11.07 -0.05
N GLU A 45 8.25 -11.83 0.32
CA GLU A 45 7.95 -13.09 -0.38
C GLU A 45 7.38 -12.88 -1.77
N LEU A 46 6.44 -11.95 -1.90
CA LEU A 46 5.68 -11.77 -3.14
C LEU A 46 6.29 -10.75 -4.09
N GLN A 47 7.12 -9.84 -3.57
CA GLN A 47 7.68 -8.75 -4.38
C GLN A 47 6.60 -8.04 -5.18
N PRO A 48 5.57 -7.48 -4.50
CA PRO A 48 4.48 -6.82 -5.20
C PRO A 48 4.96 -5.61 -5.99
N ASP A 49 4.18 -5.23 -6.97
CA ASP A 49 4.49 -4.06 -7.81
C ASP A 49 4.14 -2.75 -7.11
N LEU A 50 3.23 -2.81 -6.14
CA LEU A 50 2.83 -1.67 -5.35
C LEU A 50 2.24 -2.14 -4.03
N ILE A 51 2.40 -1.33 -2.99
CA ILE A 51 1.84 -1.61 -1.67
C ILE A 51 0.89 -0.47 -1.29
N VAL A 52 -0.33 -0.82 -0.89
CA VAL A 52 -1.27 0.10 -0.26
C VAL A 52 -1.18 -0.17 1.24
N LEU A 53 -0.81 0.83 2.02
CA LEU A 53 -0.48 0.66 3.43
C LEU A 53 -1.27 1.63 4.31
N ASP A 54 -1.98 1.10 5.29
CA ASP A 54 -2.50 1.90 6.40
C ASP A 54 -1.45 1.95 7.50
N VAL A 55 -1.05 3.15 7.91
CA VAL A 55 -0.04 3.30 8.96
C VAL A 55 -0.56 3.02 10.36
N MET A 56 -1.87 2.83 10.51
CA MET A 56 -2.51 2.52 11.79
C MET A 56 -2.80 1.03 11.95
N LEU A 57 -1.94 0.17 11.41
CA LEU A 57 -2.09 -1.27 11.55
C LEU A 57 -1.78 -1.72 12.98
N PRO A 58 -2.44 -2.79 13.48
CA PRO A 58 -2.10 -3.32 14.78
C PRO A 58 -0.68 -3.90 14.81
N GLY A 59 -0.07 -3.85 15.96
CA GLY A 59 1.25 -4.40 16.22
C GLY A 59 2.37 -3.43 15.93
N THR A 60 2.90 -3.45 14.72
CA THR A 60 4.03 -2.60 14.33
C THR A 60 3.53 -1.26 13.78
N SER A 61 4.16 -0.17 14.20
CA SER A 61 3.85 1.15 13.65
C SER A 61 4.01 1.15 12.12
N GLY A 62 3.07 1.76 11.42
CA GLY A 62 3.15 1.88 9.96
C GLY A 62 4.36 2.64 9.49
N LEU A 63 4.83 3.63 10.28
CA LEU A 63 6.07 4.33 9.94
C LEU A 63 7.27 3.39 10.04
N ASP A 64 7.29 2.49 11.03
CA ASP A 64 8.34 1.49 11.15
C ASP A 64 8.27 0.47 10.01
N VAL A 65 7.07 0.07 9.62
CA VAL A 65 6.89 -0.80 8.44
C VAL A 65 7.49 -0.14 7.20
N LEU A 66 7.15 1.12 6.98
CA LEU A 66 7.63 1.86 5.82
C LEU A 66 9.14 2.01 5.83
N SER A 67 9.73 2.35 6.97
CA SER A 67 11.18 2.46 7.11
C SER A 67 11.87 1.13 6.84
N THR A 68 11.32 0.04 7.38
CA THR A 68 11.87 -1.30 7.18
C THR A 68 11.81 -1.69 5.71
N LEU A 69 10.71 -1.40 5.01
CA LEU A 69 10.60 -1.66 3.59
C LEU A 69 11.69 -0.93 2.79
N ARG A 70 11.94 0.33 3.14
CA ARG A 70 12.93 1.15 2.43
C ARG A 70 14.37 0.72 2.69
N GLU A 71 14.66 0.21 3.88
CA GLU A 71 16.00 -0.26 4.24
C GLU A 71 16.34 -1.63 3.67
N ASP A 72 15.35 -2.45 3.37
CA ASP A 72 15.56 -3.79 2.83
C ASP A 72 15.76 -3.69 1.31
N PRO A 73 16.92 -4.13 0.77
CA PRO A 73 17.14 -4.09 -0.68
C PRO A 73 16.09 -4.84 -1.48
N ALA A 74 15.46 -5.86 -0.90
CA ALA A 74 14.43 -6.64 -1.59
C ALA A 74 13.14 -5.85 -1.81
N THR A 75 12.85 -4.86 -0.97
CA THR A 75 11.59 -4.11 -1.00
C THR A 75 11.76 -2.61 -1.16
N GLY A 76 13.01 -2.14 -1.14
CA GLY A 76 13.30 -0.70 -1.06
C GLY A 76 12.82 0.14 -2.22
N ARG A 77 12.49 -0.47 -3.34
CA ARG A 77 12.02 0.25 -4.54
C ARG A 77 10.54 0.12 -4.81
N ILE A 78 9.84 -0.70 -4.01
CA ILE A 78 8.41 -0.92 -4.24
C ILE A 78 7.65 0.36 -3.88
N PRO A 79 6.85 0.92 -4.80
CA PRO A 79 6.08 2.11 -4.47
C PRO A 79 5.03 1.81 -3.40
N VAL A 80 4.91 2.72 -2.45
CA VAL A 80 3.95 2.61 -1.36
C VAL A 80 3.00 3.80 -1.40
N VAL A 81 1.70 3.51 -1.44
CA VAL A 81 0.64 4.50 -1.29
C VAL A 81 0.08 4.31 0.11
N VAL A 82 0.20 5.32 0.94
CA VAL A 82 -0.34 5.28 2.30
C VAL A 82 -1.78 5.78 2.29
N ILE A 83 -2.69 5.01 2.89
CA ILE A 83 -4.08 5.41 3.10
C ILE A 83 -4.34 5.36 4.60
N THR A 84 -4.66 6.49 5.20
CA THR A 84 -4.89 6.50 6.64
C THR A 84 -5.83 7.63 7.06
N ALA A 85 -6.54 7.42 8.18
CA ALA A 85 -7.34 8.46 8.81
C ALA A 85 -6.45 9.45 9.58
N TRP A 86 -5.20 9.10 9.82
CA TRP A 86 -4.27 9.93 10.60
C TRP A 86 -3.61 10.98 9.69
N THR A 87 -4.34 12.07 9.44
CA THR A 87 -3.93 13.10 8.48
C THR A 87 -2.73 13.93 8.95
N HIS A 88 -2.46 13.96 10.25
CA HIS A 88 -1.30 14.68 10.79
C HIS A 88 0.04 14.02 10.42
N ALA A 89 0.00 12.79 9.95
CA ALA A 89 1.22 12.04 9.63
C ALA A 89 1.70 12.26 8.19
N GLN A 90 1.03 13.10 7.41
CA GLN A 90 1.35 13.21 5.98
C GLN A 90 2.83 13.47 5.71
N GLN A 91 3.41 14.47 6.36
CA GLN A 91 4.82 14.80 6.12
C GLN A 91 5.75 13.68 6.59
N GLU A 92 5.47 13.11 7.76
CA GLU A 92 6.29 12.02 8.29
C GLU A 92 6.26 10.80 7.37
N VAL A 93 5.09 10.49 6.83
CA VAL A 93 4.88 9.36 5.92
C VAL A 93 5.66 9.57 4.62
N LEU A 94 5.56 10.77 4.04
CA LEU A 94 6.28 11.07 2.81
C LEU A 94 7.80 11.09 3.04
N ASP A 95 8.23 11.65 4.17
CA ASP A 95 9.65 11.65 4.52
C ASP A 95 10.20 10.25 4.77
N ALA A 96 9.35 9.34 5.26
CA ALA A 96 9.72 7.94 5.46
C ALA A 96 9.75 7.13 4.16
N GLY A 97 9.35 7.70 3.04
CA GLY A 97 9.52 7.11 1.73
C GLY A 97 8.25 6.67 1.00
N ALA A 98 7.07 7.08 1.46
CA ALA A 98 5.84 6.82 0.70
C ALA A 98 5.81 7.70 -0.55
N GLN A 99 5.34 7.14 -1.67
CA GLN A 99 5.19 7.89 -2.91
C GLN A 99 3.99 8.82 -2.89
N ARG A 100 2.91 8.40 -2.23
CA ARG A 100 1.67 9.18 -2.15
C ARG A 100 1.03 8.97 -0.79
N PHE A 101 0.25 9.96 -0.39
CA PHE A 101 -0.55 9.93 0.83
C PHE A 101 -2.00 10.19 0.47
N VAL A 102 -2.91 9.35 0.97
CA VAL A 102 -4.34 9.48 0.76
C VAL A 102 -5.05 9.41 2.11
N SER A 103 -5.87 10.40 2.41
CA SER A 103 -6.62 10.41 3.67
C SER A 103 -7.91 9.60 3.55
N LYS A 104 -8.32 8.98 4.66
CA LYS A 104 -9.61 8.29 4.75
C LYS A 104 -10.67 9.29 5.18
N PRO A 105 -11.91 9.18 4.67
CA PRO A 105 -12.36 8.29 3.61
C PRO A 105 -11.78 8.71 2.27
N PHE A 106 -11.41 7.74 1.43
CA PHE A 106 -10.78 8.04 0.15
C PHE A 106 -11.83 8.01 -0.99
N ASP A 107 -11.53 8.77 -2.04
CA ASP A 107 -12.28 8.74 -3.29
C ASP A 107 -11.76 7.55 -4.12
N PRO A 108 -12.61 6.56 -4.46
CA PRO A 108 -12.17 5.40 -5.23
C PRO A 108 -11.53 5.76 -6.57
N ASP A 109 -12.07 6.74 -7.27
CA ASP A 109 -11.51 7.15 -8.57
C ASP A 109 -10.15 7.80 -8.41
N ALA A 110 -9.98 8.59 -7.35
CA ALA A 110 -8.69 9.22 -7.06
C ALA A 110 -7.63 8.17 -6.72
N LEU A 111 -7.99 7.16 -5.92
CA LEU A 111 -7.07 6.08 -5.58
C LEU A 111 -6.66 5.30 -6.82
N LYS A 112 -7.62 4.95 -7.67
CA LYS A 112 -7.33 4.24 -8.92
C LYS A 112 -6.38 5.04 -9.81
N ALA A 113 -6.63 6.34 -9.94
CA ALA A 113 -5.79 7.20 -10.77
C ALA A 113 -4.33 7.22 -10.27
N ILE A 114 -4.15 7.31 -8.94
CA ILE A 114 -2.82 7.30 -8.34
C ILE A 114 -2.10 5.98 -8.61
N VAL A 115 -2.76 4.87 -8.39
CA VAL A 115 -2.17 3.54 -8.59
C VAL A 115 -1.84 3.32 -10.06
N ASP A 116 -2.76 3.63 -10.95
CA ASP A 116 -2.54 3.49 -12.39
C ASP A 116 -1.36 4.34 -12.85
N GLU A 117 -1.24 5.56 -12.34
CA GLU A 117 -0.12 6.44 -12.65
C GLU A 117 1.21 5.84 -12.19
N LEU A 118 1.27 5.36 -10.95
CA LEU A 118 2.51 4.81 -10.38
C LEU A 118 2.95 3.52 -11.09
N LEU A 119 2.01 2.74 -11.57
CA LEU A 119 2.31 1.49 -12.26
C LEU A 119 2.39 1.65 -13.78
N GLY A 120 2.19 2.85 -14.29
CA GLY A 120 2.25 3.11 -15.71
C GLY A 120 1.12 2.46 -16.49
N ALA A 121 0.00 2.16 -15.84
CA ALA A 121 -1.16 1.57 -16.51
C ALA A 121 -1.83 2.61 -17.40
N PRO A 122 -2.34 2.18 -18.56
CA PRO A 122 -3.05 3.09 -19.46
C PRO A 122 -4.41 3.51 -18.92
#